data_0a9a3855153f14044836985dffd67e8d
#
_entry.id   0a9a3855153f14044836985dffd67e8d
#
_cell.length_a   1.000
_cell.length_b   1.000
_cell.length_c   1.000
_cell.angle_alpha   90.00
_cell.angle_beta   90.00
_cell.angle_gamma   90.00
#
_symmetry.space_group_name_H-M   'P 1'
#
loop_
_entity.id
_entity.type
_entity.pdbx_description
1 polymer ?
#
loop_
_entity_poly.entity_id
_entity_poly.type
_entity_poly.pdbx_seq_one_letter_code
_entity_poly.pdbx_strand_id
1 'polypeptide(L)'
;MQKIVLFDMDGTLTPPREHLDYSLVETLINLSRFAEIGIVSGSDYDYIIQQCGFLTTKDEISQKLHILPCNGTMHYAPPKYRSQKHKMVHNKDMRQQLGSHDLSTIFKKLINYQDHIVSHYDIPLTGHFISYRGSMINWCPIGRNANSSDRERFSVFDKSFGTSSFRRTLLEQVREEFSNARIPVTIKLGGETSFDIFPNGWDKTYAMNHFEDYEIYFLGDRCGDNGNDKEIFDALQPECSFWVDGTQHTKEILQEILIPKLRK
;
A
#
# COMPACT_ATOMS: atom_id res chain seq x y z
N MET A 1 2.41 -8.11 26.49
CA MET A 1 1.72 -7.40 25.40
C MET A 1 1.84 -8.25 24.16
N GLN A 2 0.76 -8.41 23.38
CA GLN A 2 0.84 -9.10 22.09
C GLN A 2 1.72 -8.29 21.12
N LYS A 3 2.35 -8.96 20.17
CA LYS A 3 3.23 -8.31 19.19
C LYS A 3 2.73 -8.55 17.79
N ILE A 4 2.80 -7.54 16.93
CA ILE A 4 2.50 -7.65 15.50
C ILE A 4 3.60 -7.00 14.67
N VAL A 5 3.93 -7.63 13.55
CA VAL A 5 4.81 -7.06 12.54
C VAL A 5 3.99 -6.76 11.31
N LEU A 6 3.85 -5.48 11.00
CA LEU A 6 3.18 -4.98 9.81
C LEU A 6 4.20 -4.82 8.69
N PHE A 7 3.84 -5.27 7.51
CA PHE A 7 4.68 -5.19 6.32
C PHE A 7 3.97 -4.42 5.22
N ASP A 8 4.66 -3.51 4.56
CA ASP A 8 4.31 -3.19 3.19
C ASP A 8 4.48 -4.41 2.29
N MET A 9 3.86 -4.40 1.11
CA MET A 9 3.89 -5.54 0.19
C MET A 9 4.91 -5.37 -0.92
N ASP A 10 4.66 -4.45 -1.84
CA ASP A 10 5.46 -4.27 -3.06
C ASP A 10 6.81 -3.60 -2.77
N GLY A 11 7.92 -4.28 -2.95
CA GLY A 11 9.27 -3.80 -2.59
C GLY A 11 9.70 -4.16 -1.17
N THR A 12 8.82 -4.79 -0.39
CA THR A 12 9.10 -5.23 0.99
C THR A 12 8.95 -6.74 1.14
N LEU A 13 7.74 -7.29 0.97
CA LEU A 13 7.49 -8.73 1.01
C LEU A 13 7.67 -9.39 -0.35
N THR A 14 7.31 -8.67 -1.42
CA THR A 14 7.40 -9.15 -2.79
C THR A 14 8.19 -8.16 -3.64
N PRO A 15 8.92 -8.59 -4.67
CA PRO A 15 9.28 -7.67 -5.74
C PRO A 15 8.00 -7.08 -6.32
N PRO A 16 8.01 -5.83 -6.81
CA PRO A 16 6.80 -5.20 -7.30
C PRO A 16 6.10 -6.04 -8.39
N ARG A 17 4.84 -6.44 -8.12
CA ARG A 17 3.99 -7.26 -8.98
C ARG A 17 4.43 -8.73 -9.16
N GLU A 18 5.30 -9.20 -8.33
CA GLU A 18 5.72 -10.60 -8.34
C GLU A 18 5.18 -11.34 -7.12
N HIS A 19 5.25 -12.66 -7.16
CA HIS A 19 4.86 -13.48 -6.03
C HIS A 19 5.93 -13.47 -4.94
N LEU A 20 5.48 -13.71 -3.72
CA LEU A 20 6.33 -13.88 -2.56
C LEU A 20 7.34 -15.02 -2.77
N ASP A 21 8.62 -14.72 -2.52
CA ASP A 21 9.70 -15.75 -2.60
C ASP A 21 9.61 -16.78 -1.47
N TYR A 22 9.84 -18.03 -1.81
CA TYR A 22 9.77 -19.15 -0.86
C TYR A 22 10.74 -19.00 0.31
N SER A 23 11.91 -18.40 0.07
CA SER A 23 12.92 -18.21 1.12
C SER A 23 12.48 -17.23 2.21
N LEU A 24 11.64 -16.25 1.85
CA LEU A 24 11.03 -15.33 2.81
C LEU A 24 9.89 -15.99 3.58
N VAL A 25 9.15 -16.93 2.95
CA VAL A 25 8.07 -17.68 3.63
C VAL A 25 8.59 -18.43 4.86
N GLU A 26 9.73 -19.09 4.77
CA GLU A 26 10.34 -19.80 5.91
C GLU A 26 10.69 -18.84 7.06
N THR A 27 11.19 -17.65 6.69
CA THR A 27 11.49 -16.61 7.68
C THR A 27 10.22 -16.09 8.36
N LEU A 28 9.12 -15.89 7.59
CA LEU A 28 7.82 -15.50 8.14
C LEU A 28 7.19 -16.59 9.01
N ILE A 29 7.36 -17.87 8.68
CA ILE A 29 6.97 -19.00 9.54
C ILE A 29 7.72 -18.93 10.89
N ASN A 30 9.01 -18.64 10.86
CA ASN A 30 9.77 -18.48 12.10
C ASN A 30 9.31 -17.25 12.91
N LEU A 31 9.06 -16.11 12.24
CA LEU A 31 8.53 -14.90 12.85
C LEU A 31 7.18 -15.15 13.54
N SER A 32 6.28 -15.90 12.89
CA SER A 32 4.93 -16.18 13.40
C SER A 32 4.89 -16.88 14.75
N ARG A 33 6.01 -17.46 15.19
CA ARG A 33 6.13 -18.06 16.55
C ARG A 33 6.16 -17.01 17.65
N PHE A 34 6.54 -15.77 17.33
CA PHE A 34 6.81 -14.69 18.28
C PHE A 34 5.87 -13.50 18.15
N ALA A 35 5.29 -13.29 16.96
CA ALA A 35 4.41 -12.18 16.66
C ALA A 35 3.32 -12.58 15.65
N GLU A 36 2.24 -11.82 15.60
CA GLU A 36 1.30 -11.85 14.49
C GLU A 36 1.88 -11.10 13.29
N ILE A 37 1.35 -11.34 12.10
CA ILE A 37 1.84 -10.78 10.84
C ILE A 37 0.70 -10.00 10.18
N GLY A 38 0.95 -8.78 9.75
CA GLY A 38 -0.01 -7.97 9.00
C GLY A 38 0.57 -7.49 7.67
N ILE A 39 -0.16 -7.69 6.57
CA ILE A 39 0.20 -7.14 5.25
C ILE A 39 -0.62 -5.88 5.04
N VAL A 40 0.03 -4.71 5.02
CA VAL A 40 -0.60 -3.39 4.82
C VAL A 40 -0.24 -2.86 3.45
N SER A 41 -1.22 -2.73 2.56
CA SER A 41 -0.97 -2.24 1.20
C SER A 41 -2.02 -1.21 0.78
N GLY A 42 -1.64 -0.24 -0.07
CA GLY A 42 -2.59 0.59 -0.81
C GLY A 42 -3.41 -0.19 -1.84
N SER A 43 -3.04 -1.43 -2.13
CA SER A 43 -3.75 -2.32 -3.05
C SER A 43 -5.02 -2.91 -2.42
N ASP A 44 -5.93 -3.39 -3.28
CA ASP A 44 -7.12 -4.12 -2.86
C ASP A 44 -6.79 -5.55 -2.41
N TYR A 45 -7.80 -6.22 -1.84
CA TYR A 45 -7.66 -7.58 -1.32
C TYR A 45 -7.22 -8.58 -2.39
N ASP A 46 -7.82 -8.52 -3.58
CA ASP A 46 -7.55 -9.49 -4.64
C ASP A 46 -6.11 -9.41 -5.12
N TYR A 47 -5.55 -8.20 -5.19
CA TYR A 47 -4.15 -8.00 -5.55
C TYR A 47 -3.19 -8.53 -4.47
N ILE A 48 -3.50 -8.33 -3.19
CA ILE A 48 -2.71 -8.90 -2.09
C ILE A 48 -2.74 -10.43 -2.15
N ILE A 49 -3.92 -11.02 -2.38
CA ILE A 49 -4.07 -12.48 -2.49
C ILE A 49 -3.35 -13.03 -3.73
N GLN A 50 -3.35 -12.30 -4.83
CA GLN A 50 -2.59 -12.70 -6.02
C GLN A 50 -1.10 -12.88 -5.72
N GLN A 51 -0.50 -12.01 -4.93
CA GLN A 51 0.93 -12.04 -4.65
C GLN A 51 1.30 -12.84 -3.40
N CYS A 52 0.56 -12.67 -2.32
CA CYS A 52 0.85 -13.21 -0.99
C CYS A 52 -0.13 -14.30 -0.53
N GLY A 53 -1.13 -14.66 -1.36
CA GLY A 53 -2.19 -15.59 -0.97
C GLY A 53 -1.70 -16.97 -0.54
N PHE A 54 -0.50 -17.37 -0.97
CA PHE A 54 0.14 -18.58 -0.51
C PHE A 54 0.31 -18.64 1.01
N LEU A 55 0.53 -17.50 1.68
CA LEU A 55 0.63 -17.42 3.14
C LEU A 55 -0.68 -17.83 3.85
N THR A 56 -1.83 -17.61 3.22
CA THR A 56 -3.13 -18.00 3.77
C THR A 56 -3.34 -19.52 3.80
N THR A 57 -2.54 -20.26 3.04
CA THR A 57 -2.58 -21.73 2.96
C THR A 57 -1.58 -22.42 3.91
N LYS A 58 -0.68 -21.64 4.53
CA LYS A 58 0.30 -22.15 5.48
C LYS A 58 -0.28 -22.15 6.89
N ASP A 59 -0.48 -23.32 7.45
CA ASP A 59 -1.07 -23.51 8.79
C ASP A 59 -0.37 -22.72 9.89
N GLU A 60 0.95 -22.59 9.80
CA GLU A 60 1.78 -21.91 10.79
C GLU A 60 1.56 -20.39 10.81
N ILE A 61 1.19 -19.82 9.66
CA ILE A 61 1.02 -18.37 9.48
C ILE A 61 -0.46 -18.00 9.44
N SER A 62 -1.32 -18.77 8.76
CA SER A 62 -2.66 -18.36 8.38
C SER A 62 -3.53 -17.91 9.56
N GLN A 63 -3.34 -18.53 10.74
CA GLN A 63 -4.06 -18.17 11.97
C GLN A 63 -3.50 -16.93 12.71
N LYS A 64 -2.45 -16.32 12.17
CA LYS A 64 -1.79 -15.12 12.70
C LYS A 64 -1.60 -14.04 11.63
N LEU A 65 -2.12 -14.27 10.42
CA LEU A 65 -1.97 -13.36 9.30
C LEU A 65 -3.16 -12.44 9.18
N HIS A 66 -2.94 -11.15 9.33
CA HIS A 66 -3.89 -10.09 9.04
C HIS A 66 -3.64 -9.55 7.63
N ILE A 67 -4.70 -9.34 6.86
CA ILE A 67 -4.62 -8.75 5.53
C ILE A 67 -5.34 -7.40 5.61
N LEU A 68 -4.61 -6.33 5.31
CA LEU A 68 -4.99 -4.94 5.53
C LEU A 68 -4.94 -4.14 4.22
N PRO A 69 -5.89 -4.39 3.28
CA PRO A 69 -5.96 -3.67 2.02
C PRO A 69 -6.30 -2.19 2.21
N CYS A 70 -6.03 -1.40 1.18
CA CYS A 70 -6.36 0.03 1.14
C CYS A 70 -5.88 0.75 2.41
N ASN A 71 -4.60 0.58 2.76
CA ASN A 71 -3.95 1.19 3.93
C ASN A 71 -4.53 0.74 5.29
N GLY A 72 -5.19 -0.43 5.34
CA GLY A 72 -5.83 -0.92 6.56
C GLY A 72 -7.25 -0.40 6.79
N THR A 73 -7.81 0.39 5.88
CA THR A 73 -9.22 0.78 5.92
C THR A 73 -10.17 -0.38 5.66
N MET A 74 -9.63 -1.48 5.13
CA MET A 74 -10.21 -2.82 5.15
C MET A 74 -9.33 -3.73 6.00
N HIS A 75 -9.95 -4.62 6.79
CA HIS A 75 -9.24 -5.59 7.61
C HIS A 75 -9.88 -6.96 7.48
N TYR A 76 -9.10 -7.91 7.02
CA TYR A 76 -9.43 -9.33 7.02
C TYR A 76 -8.64 -10.00 8.14
N ALA A 77 -9.34 -10.40 9.19
CA ALA A 77 -8.76 -11.05 10.35
C ALA A 77 -8.43 -12.53 10.08
N PRO A 78 -7.42 -13.07 10.77
CA PRO A 78 -7.06 -14.47 10.66
C PRO A 78 -8.20 -15.39 11.09
N PRO A 79 -8.31 -16.60 10.53
CA PRO A 79 -9.33 -17.56 10.91
C PRO A 79 -9.05 -18.14 12.31
N LYS A 80 -10.11 -18.36 13.09
CA LYS A 80 -10.00 -19.04 14.40
C LYS A 80 -9.59 -20.51 14.26
N TYR A 81 -10.01 -21.16 13.18
CA TYR A 81 -9.74 -22.57 12.90
C TYR A 81 -9.14 -22.71 11.51
N ARG A 82 -8.22 -23.64 11.33
CA ARG A 82 -7.51 -23.91 10.06
C ARG A 82 -8.42 -24.15 8.85
N SER A 83 -9.61 -24.68 9.08
CA SER A 83 -10.61 -24.95 8.03
C SER A 83 -11.35 -23.68 7.54
N GLN A 84 -11.17 -22.57 8.20
CA GLN A 84 -11.84 -21.30 7.88
C GLN A 84 -10.95 -20.41 7.03
N LYS A 85 -11.59 -19.51 6.27
CA LYS A 85 -10.91 -18.46 5.51
C LYS A 85 -10.81 -17.17 6.34
N HIS A 86 -9.91 -16.28 5.96
CA HIS A 86 -9.88 -14.91 6.45
C HIS A 86 -11.25 -14.25 6.28
N LYS A 87 -11.69 -13.53 7.31
CA LYS A 87 -12.98 -12.86 7.32
C LYS A 87 -12.80 -11.36 7.42
N MET A 88 -13.46 -10.61 6.54
CA MET A 88 -13.51 -9.16 6.63
C MET A 88 -14.26 -8.76 7.92
N VAL A 89 -13.56 -8.07 8.81
CA VAL A 89 -14.07 -7.62 10.13
C VAL A 89 -14.22 -6.10 10.19
N HIS A 90 -13.57 -5.39 9.27
CA HIS A 90 -13.66 -3.94 9.16
C HIS A 90 -13.61 -3.51 7.69
N ASN A 91 -14.41 -2.51 7.35
CA ASN A 91 -14.44 -1.90 6.02
C ASN A 91 -14.93 -0.45 6.12
N LYS A 92 -14.16 0.48 5.59
CA LYS A 92 -14.55 1.87 5.41
C LYS A 92 -14.93 2.14 3.96
N ASP A 93 -15.88 3.03 3.77
CA ASP A 93 -16.33 3.48 2.45
C ASP A 93 -16.08 4.98 2.30
N MET A 94 -15.27 5.35 1.30
CA MET A 94 -14.91 6.73 0.97
C MET A 94 -16.14 7.56 0.60
N ARG A 95 -17.17 6.95 -0.02
CA ARG A 95 -18.42 7.62 -0.34
C ARG A 95 -19.20 8.03 0.91
N GLN A 96 -19.21 7.16 1.92
CA GLN A 96 -19.85 7.46 3.20
C GLN A 96 -19.09 8.56 3.95
N GLN A 97 -17.75 8.55 3.86
CA GLN A 97 -16.90 9.51 4.53
C GLN A 97 -16.98 10.93 3.91
N LEU A 98 -16.93 11.02 2.59
CA LEU A 98 -16.87 12.31 1.85
C LEU A 98 -18.25 12.80 1.38
N GLY A 99 -19.21 11.89 1.26
CA GLY A 99 -20.47 12.17 0.58
C GLY A 99 -20.37 12.08 -0.95
N SER A 100 -21.53 11.95 -1.59
CA SER A 100 -21.59 11.75 -3.05
C SER A 100 -21.14 12.97 -3.86
N HIS A 101 -21.29 14.18 -3.32
CA HIS A 101 -20.89 15.42 -3.99
C HIS A 101 -19.37 15.51 -4.15
N ASP A 102 -18.62 15.36 -3.05
CA ASP A 102 -17.17 15.47 -3.06
C ASP A 102 -16.54 14.33 -3.87
N LEU A 103 -17.05 13.09 -3.69
CA LEU A 103 -16.60 11.96 -4.48
C LEU A 103 -16.81 12.19 -5.99
N SER A 104 -17.97 12.70 -6.39
CA SER A 104 -18.24 13.05 -7.80
C SER A 104 -17.31 14.16 -8.31
N THR A 105 -16.99 15.12 -7.46
CA THR A 105 -16.06 16.20 -7.81
C THR A 105 -14.65 15.69 -8.01
N ILE A 106 -14.19 14.77 -7.16
CA ILE A 106 -12.88 14.08 -7.33
C ILE A 106 -12.82 13.40 -8.70
N PHE A 107 -13.83 12.58 -9.04
CA PHE A 107 -13.84 11.88 -10.33
C PHE A 107 -13.84 12.84 -11.52
N LYS A 108 -14.65 13.91 -11.49
CA LYS A 108 -14.67 14.92 -12.56
C LYS A 108 -13.29 15.57 -12.77
N LYS A 109 -12.62 15.92 -11.67
CA LYS A 109 -11.28 16.51 -11.73
C LYS A 109 -10.25 15.52 -12.30
N LEU A 110 -10.26 14.28 -11.84
CA LEU A 110 -9.35 13.23 -12.34
C LEU A 110 -9.59 12.93 -13.84
N ILE A 111 -10.83 12.94 -14.30
CA ILE A 111 -11.15 12.77 -15.73
C ILE A 111 -10.61 13.95 -16.54
N ASN A 112 -10.73 15.18 -16.05
CA ASN A 112 -10.18 16.37 -16.72
C ASN A 112 -8.64 16.31 -16.79
N TYR A 113 -7.97 15.91 -15.70
CA TYR A 113 -6.53 15.68 -15.73
C TYR A 113 -6.13 14.57 -16.71
N GLN A 114 -6.89 13.48 -16.74
CA GLN A 114 -6.64 12.37 -17.66
C GLN A 114 -6.78 12.83 -19.12
N ASP A 115 -7.81 13.59 -19.45
CA ASP A 115 -8.02 14.16 -20.79
C ASP A 115 -6.87 15.09 -21.18
N HIS A 116 -6.45 15.98 -20.27
CA HIS A 116 -5.29 16.84 -20.49
C HIS A 116 -4.01 16.02 -20.77
N ILE A 117 -3.76 14.98 -19.96
CA ILE A 117 -2.58 14.13 -20.12
C ILE A 117 -2.59 13.43 -21.49
N VAL A 118 -3.71 12.82 -21.87
CA VAL A 118 -3.87 12.13 -23.16
C VAL A 118 -3.66 13.07 -24.34
N SER A 119 -4.10 14.32 -24.21
CA SER A 119 -4.04 15.31 -25.30
C SER A 119 -2.68 15.95 -25.48
N HIS A 120 -1.81 15.96 -24.44
CA HIS A 120 -0.58 16.76 -24.46
C HIS A 120 0.71 15.96 -24.33
N TYR A 121 0.65 14.69 -23.93
CA TYR A 121 1.85 13.87 -23.68
C TYR A 121 1.82 12.56 -24.43
N ASP A 122 2.95 12.21 -25.05
CA ASP A 122 3.16 10.92 -25.72
C ASP A 122 3.61 9.87 -24.68
N ILE A 123 2.64 9.33 -23.95
CA ILE A 123 2.83 8.26 -22.96
C ILE A 123 2.00 7.04 -23.34
N PRO A 124 2.34 5.82 -22.86
CA PRO A 124 1.50 4.65 -23.06
C PRO A 124 0.08 4.88 -22.53
N LEU A 125 -0.92 4.40 -23.26
CA LEU A 125 -2.33 4.47 -22.86
C LEU A 125 -2.95 3.08 -22.98
N THR A 126 -3.22 2.43 -21.83
CA THR A 126 -3.62 1.02 -21.79
C THR A 126 -5.01 0.79 -21.20
N GLY A 127 -5.71 1.88 -20.80
CA GLY A 127 -7.03 1.80 -20.19
C GLY A 127 -7.01 1.47 -18.70
N HIS A 128 -8.19 1.50 -18.08
CA HIS A 128 -8.38 1.35 -16.64
C HIS A 128 -7.55 2.40 -15.85
N PHE A 129 -7.78 3.67 -16.18
CA PHE A 129 -7.01 4.79 -15.61
C PHE A 129 -7.38 5.09 -14.15
N ILE A 130 -8.67 4.98 -13.78
CA ILE A 130 -9.19 5.28 -12.46
C ILE A 130 -9.85 4.04 -11.88
N SER A 131 -9.32 3.55 -10.75
CA SER A 131 -9.81 2.38 -10.03
C SER A 131 -10.37 2.81 -8.67
N TYR A 132 -11.68 2.69 -8.47
CA TYR A 132 -12.34 2.92 -7.19
C TYR A 132 -12.31 1.62 -6.37
N ARG A 133 -11.67 1.65 -5.19
CA ARG A 133 -11.47 0.50 -4.31
C ARG A 133 -12.36 0.54 -3.05
N GLY A 134 -13.42 1.34 -3.07
CA GLY A 134 -14.30 1.54 -1.92
C GLY A 134 -13.76 2.59 -0.94
N SER A 135 -12.62 2.39 -0.35
CA SER A 135 -12.01 3.31 0.62
C SER A 135 -10.93 4.21 0.04
N MET A 136 -10.51 3.98 -1.19
CA MET A 136 -9.55 4.82 -1.91
C MET A 136 -9.76 4.75 -3.41
N ILE A 137 -9.18 5.72 -4.12
CA ILE A 137 -9.07 5.76 -5.57
C ILE A 137 -7.61 5.60 -5.95
N ASN A 138 -7.31 4.68 -6.86
CA ASN A 138 -6.02 4.63 -7.53
C ASN A 138 -6.18 5.22 -8.93
N TRP A 139 -5.42 6.27 -9.26
CA TRP A 139 -5.37 6.89 -10.57
C TRP A 139 -4.02 6.62 -11.22
N CYS A 140 -4.03 5.93 -12.36
CA CYS A 140 -2.85 5.56 -13.12
C CYS A 140 -2.92 6.21 -14.52
N PRO A 141 -2.17 7.29 -14.80
CA PRO A 141 -2.25 8.02 -16.07
C PRO A 141 -2.03 7.16 -17.32
N ILE A 142 -1.18 6.14 -17.25
CA ILE A 142 -0.94 5.21 -18.35
C ILE A 142 -1.92 4.02 -18.36
N GLY A 143 -2.71 3.86 -17.30
CA GLY A 143 -3.63 2.73 -17.13
C GLY A 143 -3.00 1.52 -16.43
N ARG A 144 -3.85 0.78 -15.71
CA ARG A 144 -3.41 -0.39 -14.94
C ARG A 144 -3.10 -1.63 -15.78
N ASN A 145 -3.54 -1.64 -17.05
CA ASN A 145 -3.24 -2.73 -17.99
C ASN A 145 -1.83 -2.65 -18.59
N ALA A 146 -1.05 -1.61 -18.24
CA ALA A 146 0.32 -1.39 -18.72
C ALA A 146 1.22 -2.58 -18.36
N ASN A 147 1.91 -3.13 -19.38
CA ASN A 147 2.92 -4.16 -19.23
C ASN A 147 4.26 -3.56 -18.75
N SER A 148 5.28 -4.39 -18.58
CA SER A 148 6.59 -3.95 -18.08
C SER A 148 7.26 -2.92 -19.01
N SER A 149 7.15 -3.10 -20.33
CA SER A 149 7.72 -2.15 -21.32
C SER A 149 7.01 -0.80 -21.27
N ASP A 150 5.67 -0.78 -21.17
CA ASP A 150 4.89 0.45 -21.03
C ASP A 150 5.30 1.23 -19.77
N ARG A 151 5.51 0.52 -18.68
CA ARG A 151 5.92 1.10 -17.40
C ARG A 151 7.33 1.65 -17.44
N GLU A 152 8.24 0.93 -18.04
CA GLU A 152 9.61 1.39 -18.23
C GLU A 152 9.63 2.67 -19.09
N ARG A 153 8.92 2.69 -20.22
CA ARG A 153 8.76 3.88 -21.05
C ARG A 153 8.21 5.07 -20.27
N PHE A 154 7.18 4.85 -19.47
CA PHE A 154 6.61 5.89 -18.60
C PHE A 154 7.58 6.32 -17.51
N SER A 155 8.32 5.40 -16.89
CA SER A 155 9.32 5.72 -15.85
C SER A 155 10.43 6.61 -16.40
N VAL A 156 10.87 6.36 -17.62
CA VAL A 156 11.86 7.22 -18.32
C VAL A 156 11.26 8.62 -18.56
N PHE A 157 10.03 8.68 -19.10
CA PHE A 157 9.31 9.95 -19.28
C PHE A 157 9.14 10.71 -17.96
N ASP A 158 8.63 10.03 -16.90
CA ASP A 158 8.41 10.62 -15.58
C ASP A 158 9.67 11.27 -15.02
N LYS A 159 10.81 10.56 -15.08
CA LYS A 159 12.10 11.03 -14.55
C LYS A 159 12.75 12.13 -15.40
N SER A 160 12.48 12.19 -16.70
CA SER A 160 13.05 13.18 -17.61
C SER A 160 12.24 14.48 -17.69
N PHE A 161 11.15 14.60 -16.94
CA PHE A 161 10.22 15.72 -17.03
C PHE A 161 10.72 16.96 -16.26
N GLY A 162 11.33 17.89 -16.97
CA GLY A 162 11.78 19.18 -16.41
C GLY A 162 12.77 19.03 -15.23
N THR A 163 12.63 19.87 -14.24
CA THR A 163 13.48 19.89 -13.01
C THR A 163 12.95 18.97 -11.91
N SER A 164 11.72 18.49 -12.05
CA SER A 164 11.07 17.53 -11.16
C SER A 164 10.50 16.38 -11.99
N SER A 165 10.03 15.31 -11.37
CA SER A 165 9.34 14.28 -12.15
C SER A 165 7.94 14.72 -12.57
N PHE A 166 7.43 14.16 -13.67
CA PHE A 166 6.07 14.42 -14.15
C PHE A 166 5.03 14.18 -13.08
N ARG A 167 5.10 13.02 -12.40
CA ARG A 167 4.14 12.69 -11.35
C ARG A 167 4.26 13.60 -10.13
N ARG A 168 5.45 14.06 -9.76
CA ARG A 168 5.60 15.02 -8.65
C ARG A 168 4.96 16.37 -9.00
N THR A 169 5.21 16.88 -10.19
CA THR A 169 4.57 18.12 -10.66
C THR A 169 3.05 18.00 -10.68
N LEU A 170 2.55 16.89 -11.21
CA LEU A 170 1.11 16.63 -11.27
C LEU A 170 0.51 16.43 -9.87
N LEU A 171 1.21 15.77 -8.96
CA LEU A 171 0.81 15.59 -7.56
C LEU A 171 0.56 16.92 -6.86
N GLU A 172 1.47 17.88 -7.02
CA GLU A 172 1.36 19.21 -6.42
C GLU A 172 0.17 19.97 -6.98
N GLN A 173 -0.02 19.95 -8.31
CA GLN A 173 -1.17 20.58 -8.95
C GLN A 173 -2.51 20.02 -8.47
N VAL A 174 -2.63 18.70 -8.39
CA VAL A 174 -3.88 18.04 -7.95
C VAL A 174 -4.11 18.27 -6.46
N ARG A 175 -3.07 18.28 -5.64
CA ARG A 175 -3.16 18.63 -4.21
C ARG A 175 -3.70 20.05 -4.01
N GLU A 176 -3.13 21.00 -4.73
CA GLU A 176 -3.58 22.41 -4.66
C GLU A 176 -5.05 22.54 -5.10
N GLU A 177 -5.43 21.87 -6.18
CA GLU A 177 -6.80 21.94 -6.68
C GLU A 177 -7.82 21.32 -5.71
N PHE A 178 -7.50 20.19 -5.07
CA PHE A 178 -8.38 19.59 -4.06
C PHE A 178 -8.43 20.42 -2.77
N SER A 179 -7.31 21.03 -2.38
CA SER A 179 -7.26 21.99 -1.27
C SER A 179 -8.14 23.21 -1.52
N ASN A 180 -8.02 23.82 -2.70
CA ASN A 180 -8.84 24.97 -3.10
C ASN A 180 -10.33 24.62 -3.16
N ALA A 181 -10.67 23.40 -3.54
CA ALA A 181 -12.04 22.90 -3.52
C ALA A 181 -12.50 22.46 -2.11
N ARG A 182 -11.64 22.53 -1.10
CA ARG A 182 -11.87 22.10 0.29
C ARG A 182 -12.33 20.64 0.41
N ILE A 183 -11.86 19.77 -0.48
CA ILE A 183 -12.14 18.34 -0.43
C ILE A 183 -11.16 17.69 0.57
N PRO A 184 -11.64 17.03 1.64
CA PRO A 184 -10.77 16.52 2.71
C PRO A 184 -10.12 15.20 2.34
N VAL A 185 -9.25 15.21 1.32
CA VAL A 185 -8.51 14.04 0.84
C VAL A 185 -7.01 14.28 0.84
N THR A 186 -6.28 13.21 1.02
CA THR A 186 -4.84 13.11 0.80
C THR A 186 -4.59 12.44 -0.54
N ILE A 187 -3.60 12.94 -1.29
CA ILE A 187 -3.11 12.30 -2.50
C ILE A 187 -1.62 12.00 -2.37
N LYS A 188 -1.23 10.78 -2.71
CA LYS A 188 0.14 10.27 -2.65
C LYS A 188 0.56 9.64 -3.96
N LEU A 189 1.87 9.51 -4.18
CA LEU A 189 2.38 8.65 -5.25
C LEU A 189 2.08 7.20 -4.89
N GLY A 190 1.39 6.49 -5.78
CA GLY A 190 1.07 5.07 -5.67
C GLY A 190 1.95 4.24 -6.59
N GLY A 191 2.75 3.34 -6.04
CA GLY A 191 3.65 2.52 -6.84
C GLY A 191 4.52 3.34 -7.81
N GLU A 192 4.84 2.77 -8.97
CA GLU A 192 5.74 3.42 -9.95
C GLU A 192 5.01 4.34 -10.95
N THR A 193 3.70 4.18 -11.12
CA THR A 193 2.98 4.80 -12.25
C THR A 193 1.67 5.50 -11.86
N SER A 194 1.25 5.41 -10.60
CA SER A 194 -0.09 5.85 -10.18
C SER A 194 -0.05 6.85 -9.02
N PHE A 195 -1.24 7.29 -8.66
CA PHE A 195 -1.55 8.09 -7.48
C PHE A 195 -2.61 7.37 -6.66
N ASP A 196 -2.50 7.46 -5.35
CA ASP A 196 -3.49 6.96 -4.40
C ASP A 196 -4.16 8.15 -3.73
N ILE A 197 -5.49 8.18 -3.76
CA ILE A 197 -6.32 9.27 -3.25
C ILE A 197 -7.29 8.67 -2.23
N PHE A 198 -7.28 9.21 -1.03
CA PHE A 198 -8.06 8.69 0.09
C PHE A 198 -8.44 9.83 1.07
N PRO A 199 -9.48 9.68 1.87
CA PRO A 199 -9.83 10.64 2.92
C PRO A 199 -8.66 10.90 3.87
N ASN A 200 -8.53 12.13 4.37
CA ASN A 200 -7.49 12.48 5.32
C ASN A 200 -7.47 11.52 6.53
N GLY A 201 -6.28 11.07 6.92
CA GLY A 201 -6.06 10.09 7.99
C GLY A 201 -6.31 8.63 7.60
N TRP A 202 -6.52 8.34 6.30
CA TRP A 202 -6.64 6.97 5.78
C TRP A 202 -5.36 6.50 5.07
N ASP A 203 -4.21 7.06 5.46
CA ASP A 203 -2.89 6.53 5.11
C ASP A 203 -2.57 5.23 5.87
N LYS A 204 -1.36 4.70 5.72
CA LYS A 204 -1.00 3.40 6.34
C LYS A 204 -1.01 3.41 7.88
N THR A 205 -1.00 4.57 8.54
CA THR A 205 -1.19 4.63 9.99
C THR A 205 -2.56 4.12 10.42
N TYR A 206 -3.56 4.16 9.52
CA TYR A 206 -4.89 3.64 9.80
C TYR A 206 -4.86 2.17 10.24
N ALA A 207 -3.95 1.37 9.68
CA ALA A 207 -3.79 -0.03 10.05
C ALA A 207 -3.47 -0.23 11.54
N MET A 208 -2.81 0.73 12.18
CA MET A 208 -2.44 0.66 13.61
C MET A 208 -3.68 0.68 14.53
N ASN A 209 -4.79 1.28 14.10
CA ASN A 209 -6.04 1.34 14.89
C ASN A 209 -6.65 -0.05 15.17
N HIS A 210 -6.24 -1.07 14.42
CA HIS A 210 -6.68 -2.45 14.67
C HIS A 210 -5.88 -3.15 15.75
N PHE A 211 -4.79 -2.53 16.24
CA PHE A 211 -3.77 -3.16 17.10
C PHE A 211 -3.37 -2.27 18.28
N GLU A 212 -4.32 -1.51 18.86
CA GLU A 212 -4.06 -0.57 19.97
C GLU A 212 -3.45 -1.24 21.21
N ASP A 213 -3.75 -2.53 21.43
CA ASP A 213 -3.21 -3.32 22.54
C ASP A 213 -1.92 -4.09 22.19
N TYR A 214 -1.36 -3.85 20.99
CA TYR A 214 -0.17 -4.57 20.50
C TYR A 214 1.08 -3.69 20.56
N GLU A 215 2.22 -4.32 20.72
CA GLU A 215 3.51 -3.76 20.35
C GLU A 215 3.68 -3.91 18.83
N ILE A 216 3.65 -2.77 18.11
CA ILE A 216 3.63 -2.74 16.64
C ILE A 216 5.04 -2.53 16.11
N TYR A 217 5.43 -3.36 15.15
CA TYR A 217 6.62 -3.21 14.33
C TYR A 217 6.21 -3.02 12.87
N PHE A 218 7.01 -2.26 12.11
CA PHE A 218 6.74 -2.01 10.69
C PHE A 218 8.00 -2.16 9.83
N LEU A 219 7.84 -2.77 8.65
CA LEU A 219 8.84 -2.78 7.58
C LEU A 219 8.22 -2.25 6.29
N GLY A 220 8.93 -1.32 5.59
CA GLY A 220 8.49 -0.73 4.34
C GLY A 220 9.64 -0.24 3.48
N ASP A 221 9.44 -0.13 2.17
CA ASP A 221 10.47 0.32 1.22
C ASP A 221 10.40 1.82 0.89
N ARG A 222 9.25 2.44 1.12
CA ARG A 222 8.98 3.85 0.75
C ARG A 222 8.77 4.76 1.96
N CYS A 223 9.74 4.74 2.88
CA CYS A 223 9.70 5.52 4.11
C CYS A 223 10.21 6.97 3.96
N GLY A 224 10.77 7.34 2.79
CA GLY A 224 11.24 8.69 2.51
C GLY A 224 10.14 9.67 2.12
N ASP A 225 10.53 10.92 1.85
CA ASP A 225 9.61 12.00 1.48
C ASP A 225 8.72 11.64 0.27
N ASN A 226 7.41 11.86 0.41
CA ASN A 226 6.36 11.47 -0.52
C ASN A 226 6.17 9.94 -0.72
N GLY A 227 6.85 9.11 0.06
CA GLY A 227 6.58 7.68 0.11
C GLY A 227 5.26 7.37 0.83
N ASN A 228 4.64 6.27 0.47
CA ASN A 228 3.37 5.85 1.07
C ASN A 228 3.54 5.14 2.43
N ASP A 229 4.79 4.83 2.81
CA ASP A 229 5.15 4.21 4.10
C ASP A 229 5.61 5.22 5.14
N LYS A 230 5.85 6.48 4.71
CA LYS A 230 6.46 7.48 5.58
C LYS A 230 5.69 7.69 6.88
N GLU A 231 4.38 7.85 6.80
CA GLU A 231 3.57 8.19 7.97
C GLU A 231 3.59 7.07 9.02
N ILE A 232 3.43 5.81 8.63
CA ILE A 232 3.49 4.69 9.58
C ILE A 232 4.91 4.46 10.11
N PHE A 233 5.93 4.68 9.27
CA PHE A 233 7.33 4.61 9.68
C PHE A 233 7.66 5.67 10.75
N ASP A 234 7.24 6.92 10.54
CA ASP A 234 7.49 8.04 11.46
C ASP A 234 6.62 7.98 12.73
N ALA A 235 5.47 7.30 12.68
CA ALA A 235 4.57 7.16 13.83
C ALA A 235 5.08 6.17 14.89
N LEU A 236 6.02 5.30 14.53
CA LEU A 236 6.60 4.30 15.43
C LEU A 236 7.94 4.76 15.99
N GLN A 237 8.34 4.16 17.13
CA GLN A 237 9.70 4.38 17.66
C GLN A 237 10.76 3.85 16.67
N PRO A 238 11.96 4.47 16.62
CA PRO A 238 13.00 4.09 15.66
C PRO A 238 13.41 2.61 15.72
N GLU A 239 13.31 1.99 16.88
CA GLU A 239 13.59 0.56 17.08
C GLU A 239 12.44 -0.38 16.68
N CYS A 240 11.30 0.18 16.27
CA CYS A 240 10.11 -0.55 15.85
C CYS A 240 9.79 -0.35 14.37
N SER A 241 10.48 0.54 13.66
CA SER A 241 10.27 0.79 12.23
C SER A 241 11.57 0.59 11.44
N PHE A 242 11.47 -0.09 10.30
CA PHE A 242 12.61 -0.49 9.49
C PHE A 242 12.38 -0.11 8.03
N TRP A 243 13.27 0.71 7.50
CA TRP A 243 13.32 1.01 6.08
C TRP A 243 14.13 -0.06 5.35
N VAL A 244 13.53 -0.72 4.38
CA VAL A 244 14.17 -1.79 3.61
C VAL A 244 14.35 -1.39 2.14
N ASP A 245 15.35 -2.00 1.48
CA ASP A 245 15.66 -1.76 0.07
C ASP A 245 15.16 -2.91 -0.84
N GLY A 246 14.27 -3.77 -0.32
CA GLY A 246 13.73 -4.92 -1.04
C GLY A 246 13.58 -6.16 -0.18
N THR A 247 13.12 -7.23 -0.79
CA THR A 247 12.76 -8.49 -0.13
C THR A 247 13.94 -9.17 0.58
N GLN A 248 15.14 -9.08 0.01
CA GLN A 248 16.34 -9.65 0.60
C GLN A 248 16.72 -8.88 1.89
N HIS A 249 16.68 -7.56 1.88
CA HIS A 249 16.92 -6.73 3.06
C HIS A 249 15.86 -6.95 4.14
N THR A 250 14.59 -7.12 3.74
CA THR A 250 13.51 -7.54 4.66
C THR A 250 13.87 -8.83 5.39
N LYS A 251 14.34 -9.83 4.66
CA LYS A 251 14.76 -11.12 5.22
C LYS A 251 15.90 -10.97 6.22
N GLU A 252 16.91 -10.17 5.89
CA GLU A 252 18.07 -9.90 6.76
C GLU A 252 17.63 -9.20 8.06
N ILE A 253 16.83 -8.14 7.98
CA ILE A 253 16.27 -7.45 9.17
C ILE A 253 15.49 -8.44 10.06
N LEU A 254 14.66 -9.30 9.45
CA LEU A 254 13.90 -10.29 10.21
C LEU A 254 14.82 -11.29 10.93
N GLN A 255 15.81 -11.83 10.24
CA GLN A 255 16.68 -12.90 10.78
C GLN A 255 17.69 -12.37 11.78
N GLU A 256 18.29 -11.21 11.53
CA GLU A 256 19.42 -10.71 12.29
C GLU A 256 19.01 -9.77 13.43
N ILE A 257 17.88 -9.05 13.27
CA ILE A 257 17.47 -8.01 14.22
C ILE A 257 16.15 -8.38 14.89
N LEU A 258 15.07 -8.52 14.12
CA LEU A 258 13.72 -8.50 14.69
C LEU A 258 13.38 -9.83 15.39
N ILE A 259 13.60 -10.99 14.78
CA ILE A 259 13.32 -12.28 15.40
C ILE A 259 14.15 -12.48 16.67
N PRO A 260 15.47 -12.19 16.71
CA PRO A 260 16.23 -12.21 17.96
C PRO A 260 15.71 -11.27 19.05
N LYS A 261 15.24 -10.07 18.68
CA LYS A 261 14.61 -9.11 19.60
C LYS A 261 13.31 -9.64 20.18
N LEU A 262 12.44 -10.22 19.36
CA LEU A 262 11.12 -10.72 19.75
C LEU A 262 11.16 -11.97 20.63
N ARG A 263 12.28 -12.72 20.61
CA ARG A 263 12.50 -13.92 21.45
C ARG A 263 12.77 -13.59 22.92
N LYS A 264 13.23 -12.39 23.22
CA LYS A 264 13.53 -11.89 24.58
C LYS A 264 12.24 -11.45 25.27
#